data_285fd2991d8faf1875a249f287601c25
#
_entry.id   285fd2991d8faf1875a249f287601c25
#
_cell.length_a   1.000
_cell.length_b   1.000
_cell.length_c   1.000
_cell.angle_alpha   90.00
_cell.angle_beta   90.00
_cell.angle_gamma   90.00
#
_symmetry.space_group_name_H-M   'P 1'
#
loop_
_entity.id
_entity.type
_entity.pdbx_description
1 polymer ?
#
loop_
_entity_poly.entity_id
_entity_poly.type
_entity_poly.pdbx_seq_one_letter_code
_entity_poly.pdbx_strand_id
1 'polypeptide(L)'
;MFASTLITLAACGAIQATTLHVSTHVPQTAQAITRDAGLNSATLEIGGLLSWGNGKVYDVARTPTSISQVIVRVAWQPQFYRGRPLPMWMRGKVALVVEGVKAWIDQDPSASGLGLNVLFRYTWTTNRWQPMFLGGAGILYTDEQVPPGETTRNFTPQVGLGLQYLVQDELAIGGEYRFHHLSNKGATETNPGINTHLILFGVSWDR
;
A
#
# COMPACT_ATOMS: atom_id res chain seq x y z
N MET A 1 -10.31 46.31 -10.67
CA MET A 1 -11.56 45.86 -11.33
C MET A 1 -11.44 44.38 -11.51
N PHE A 2 -11.85 43.57 -10.52
CA PHE A 2 -11.78 42.11 -10.55
C PHE A 2 -13.19 41.55 -10.69
N ALA A 3 -13.46 40.80 -11.76
CA ALA A 3 -14.73 40.16 -12.01
C ALA A 3 -14.67 38.72 -11.42
N SER A 4 -15.50 38.50 -10.39
CA SER A 4 -15.73 37.16 -9.80
C SER A 4 -16.75 36.43 -10.64
N THR A 5 -16.39 35.26 -11.18
CA THR A 5 -17.31 34.37 -11.84
C THR A 5 -17.79 33.34 -10.83
N LEU A 6 -19.05 33.43 -10.44
CA LEU A 6 -19.76 32.41 -9.65
C LEU A 6 -20.18 31.29 -10.62
N ILE A 7 -19.76 30.07 -10.36
CA ILE A 7 -20.29 28.87 -11.01
C ILE A 7 -21.33 28.25 -10.06
N THR A 8 -22.59 28.40 -10.43
CA THR A 8 -23.72 27.73 -9.76
C THR A 8 -23.94 26.37 -10.42
N LEU A 9 -23.63 25.30 -9.73
CA LEU A 9 -24.06 23.94 -10.12
C LEU A 9 -25.37 23.62 -9.40
N ALA A 10 -26.48 23.72 -10.13
CA ALA A 10 -27.75 23.12 -9.74
C ALA A 10 -27.92 21.81 -10.48
N ALA A 11 -27.81 20.70 -9.79
CA ALA A 11 -28.21 19.39 -10.28
C ALA A 11 -29.25 18.82 -9.35
N CYS A 12 -30.51 19.08 -9.65
CA CYS A 12 -31.66 18.40 -9.06
C CYS A 12 -31.94 17.17 -9.92
N GLY A 13 -31.67 15.99 -9.37
CA GLY A 13 -32.00 14.71 -9.95
C GLY A 13 -32.43 13.76 -8.86
N ALA A 14 -33.75 13.64 -8.63
CA ALA A 14 -34.32 12.66 -7.72
C ALA A 14 -34.12 11.25 -8.30
N ILE A 15 -33.15 10.50 -7.77
CA ILE A 15 -33.02 9.07 -8.03
C ILE A 15 -33.93 8.34 -7.05
N GLN A 16 -35.03 7.80 -7.56
CA GLN A 16 -35.86 6.85 -6.82
C GLN A 16 -35.07 5.56 -6.64
N ALA A 17 -34.70 5.28 -5.41
CA ALA A 17 -34.07 4.01 -5.04
C ALA A 17 -35.11 2.90 -5.09
N THR A 18 -35.12 2.13 -6.18
CA THR A 18 -35.87 0.87 -6.25
C THR A 18 -35.10 -0.17 -5.45
N THR A 19 -35.59 -0.49 -4.26
CA THR A 19 -35.01 -1.53 -3.40
C THR A 19 -35.31 -2.89 -4.03
N LEU A 20 -34.36 -3.45 -4.76
CA LEU A 20 -34.38 -4.85 -5.18
C LEU A 20 -34.04 -5.73 -3.97
N HIS A 21 -35.06 -6.27 -3.30
CA HIS A 21 -34.91 -7.36 -2.35
C HIS A 21 -34.55 -8.64 -3.13
N VAL A 22 -33.26 -8.89 -3.34
CA VAL A 22 -32.78 -10.20 -3.76
C VAL A 22 -32.64 -11.04 -2.49
N SER A 23 -33.67 -11.84 -2.21
CA SER A 23 -33.61 -12.88 -1.18
C SER A 23 -32.71 -13.99 -1.71
N THR A 24 -31.41 -13.95 -1.39
CA THR A 24 -30.50 -15.06 -1.62
C THR A 24 -30.69 -16.10 -0.52
N HIS A 25 -31.67 -16.97 -0.69
CA HIS A 25 -31.73 -18.22 0.05
C HIS A 25 -30.55 -19.09 -0.43
N VAL A 26 -29.40 -18.97 0.23
CA VAL A 26 -28.29 -19.93 0.06
C VAL A 26 -28.70 -21.21 0.77
N PRO A 27 -28.81 -22.36 0.07
CA PRO A 27 -29.14 -23.61 0.70
C PRO A 27 -28.16 -23.92 1.84
N GLN A 28 -28.66 -24.33 2.99
CA GLN A 28 -27.83 -24.71 4.16
C GLN A 28 -26.76 -25.77 3.85
N THR A 29 -26.94 -26.57 2.80
CA THR A 29 -25.95 -27.52 2.29
C THR A 29 -24.72 -26.86 1.71
N ALA A 30 -24.79 -25.65 1.18
CA ALA A 30 -23.62 -24.92 0.67
C ALA A 30 -22.73 -24.38 1.80
N GLN A 31 -23.32 -24.11 2.97
CA GLN A 31 -22.56 -23.66 4.16
C GLN A 31 -21.82 -24.81 4.86
N ALA A 32 -22.24 -26.05 4.68
CA ALA A 32 -21.58 -27.23 5.28
C ALA A 32 -20.32 -27.65 4.51
N ILE A 33 -20.27 -27.43 3.19
CA ILE A 33 -19.13 -27.84 2.34
C ILE A 33 -17.92 -26.89 2.51
N THR A 34 -18.14 -25.64 2.91
CA THR A 34 -17.07 -24.65 3.15
C THR A 34 -16.38 -24.79 4.51
N ARG A 35 -16.86 -25.68 5.39
CA ARG A 35 -16.31 -25.82 6.75
C ARG A 35 -15.13 -26.80 6.88
N ASP A 36 -14.84 -27.61 5.87
CA ASP A 36 -13.87 -28.72 6.01
C ASP A 36 -12.58 -28.57 5.19
N ALA A 37 -12.42 -27.52 4.42
CA ALA A 37 -11.18 -27.29 3.67
C ALA A 37 -10.24 -26.38 4.48
N GLY A 38 -9.46 -26.95 5.38
CA GLY A 38 -8.51 -26.25 6.27
C GLY A 38 -7.36 -25.47 5.60
N LEU A 39 -7.41 -25.27 4.29
CA LEU A 39 -6.42 -24.52 3.51
C LEU A 39 -7.00 -23.33 2.73
N ASN A 40 -8.33 -23.12 2.69
CA ASN A 40 -8.97 -22.23 1.71
C ASN A 40 -9.61 -20.96 2.29
N SER A 41 -9.32 -20.55 3.50
CA SER A 41 -9.82 -19.26 4.00
C SER A 41 -8.69 -18.26 4.04
N ALA A 42 -8.49 -17.60 2.95
CA ALA A 42 -7.67 -16.39 2.87
C ALA A 42 -8.60 -15.20 2.66
N THR A 43 -8.30 -14.10 3.32
CA THR A 43 -8.95 -12.81 3.05
C THR A 43 -8.11 -12.08 2.02
N LEU A 44 -8.75 -11.45 1.06
CA LEU A 44 -8.11 -10.57 0.09
C LEU A 44 -8.39 -9.12 0.49
N GLU A 45 -7.34 -8.37 0.75
CA GLU A 45 -7.43 -6.93 0.97
C GLU A 45 -7.03 -6.19 -0.31
N ILE A 46 -7.81 -5.17 -0.67
CA ILE A 46 -7.50 -4.24 -1.75
C ILE A 46 -7.37 -2.86 -1.14
N GLY A 47 -6.33 -2.13 -1.48
CA GLY A 47 -6.09 -0.80 -0.92
C GLY A 47 -5.44 0.16 -1.89
N GLY A 48 -5.56 1.45 -1.58
CA GLY A 48 -4.88 2.54 -2.25
C GLY A 48 -4.18 3.43 -1.23
N LEU A 49 -2.94 3.85 -1.53
CA LEU A 49 -2.17 4.73 -0.66
C LEU A 49 -1.55 5.86 -1.46
N LEU A 50 -1.45 7.02 -0.81
CA LEU A 50 -0.65 8.16 -1.27
C LEU A 50 0.58 8.27 -0.37
N SER A 51 1.72 8.55 -0.96
CA SER A 51 3.01 8.58 -0.28
C SER A 51 3.77 9.85 -0.63
N TRP A 52 4.44 10.42 0.37
CA TRP A 52 5.44 11.48 0.22
C TRP A 52 6.66 11.17 1.04
N GLY A 53 7.81 11.55 0.55
CA GLY A 53 9.03 11.38 1.30
C GLY A 53 10.17 12.21 0.78
N ASN A 54 11.10 12.46 1.68
CA ASN A 54 12.37 13.11 1.38
C ASN A 54 13.50 12.12 1.59
N GLY A 55 14.47 12.15 0.70
CA GLY A 55 15.66 11.33 0.76
C GLY A 55 16.91 12.12 0.46
N LYS A 56 18.02 11.43 0.54
CA LYS A 56 19.32 11.95 0.12
C LYS A 56 20.02 10.91 -0.73
N VAL A 57 20.58 11.33 -1.84
CA VAL A 57 21.52 10.55 -2.60
C VAL A 57 22.79 10.38 -1.76
N TYR A 58 23.25 9.15 -1.63
CA TYR A 58 24.51 8.84 -0.93
C TYR A 58 25.70 9.07 -1.85
N ASP A 59 25.82 10.28 -2.35
CA ASP A 59 26.99 10.76 -3.05
C ASP A 59 27.76 11.79 -2.20
N VAL A 60 28.85 12.32 -2.75
CA VAL A 60 29.68 13.35 -2.10
C VAL A 60 28.88 14.64 -1.84
N ALA A 61 27.88 14.92 -2.66
CA ALA A 61 27.08 16.15 -2.58
C ALA A 61 25.85 16.03 -1.67
N ARG A 62 25.41 14.82 -1.34
CA ARG A 62 24.19 14.53 -0.54
C ARG A 62 22.96 15.29 -1.06
N THR A 63 22.76 15.27 -2.37
CA THR A 63 21.68 16.00 -3.04
C THR A 63 20.30 15.61 -2.46
N PRO A 64 19.50 16.57 -1.99
CA PRO A 64 18.17 16.28 -1.50
C PRO A 64 17.27 15.82 -2.66
N THR A 65 16.48 14.81 -2.41
CA THR A 65 15.54 14.24 -3.39
C THR A 65 14.21 14.04 -2.71
N SER A 66 13.11 14.44 -3.35
CA SER A 66 11.77 14.13 -2.85
C SER A 66 11.09 13.11 -3.76
N ILE A 67 10.28 12.25 -3.15
CA ILE A 67 9.55 11.20 -3.85
C ILE A 67 8.09 11.26 -3.44
N SER A 68 7.19 11.30 -4.43
CA SER A 68 5.75 11.16 -4.26
C SER A 68 5.27 9.91 -4.98
N GLN A 69 4.32 9.18 -4.39
CA GLN A 69 3.84 7.93 -4.98
C GLN A 69 2.33 7.80 -4.85
N VAL A 70 1.75 7.14 -5.85
CA VAL A 70 0.41 6.55 -5.78
C VAL A 70 0.57 5.04 -5.84
N ILE A 71 -0.03 4.35 -4.88
CA ILE A 71 0.14 2.90 -4.71
C ILE A 71 -1.23 2.23 -4.73
N VAL A 72 -1.36 1.19 -5.54
CA VAL A 72 -2.47 0.24 -5.48
C VAL A 72 -1.95 -1.05 -4.86
N ARG A 73 -2.64 -1.54 -3.84
CA ARG A 73 -2.23 -2.68 -3.03
C ARG A 73 -3.23 -3.82 -3.14
N VAL A 74 -2.72 -5.03 -3.24
CA VAL A 74 -3.48 -6.27 -3.01
C VAL A 74 -2.72 -7.05 -1.94
N ALA A 75 -3.42 -7.50 -0.90
CA ALA A 75 -2.84 -8.31 0.15
C ALA A 75 -3.61 -9.60 0.31
N TRP A 76 -2.89 -10.71 0.28
CA TRP A 76 -3.42 -12.04 0.56
C TRP A 76 -3.08 -12.41 2.01
N GLN A 77 -4.13 -12.73 2.82
CA GLN A 77 -4.02 -13.01 4.25
C GLN A 77 -4.41 -14.47 4.52
N PRO A 78 -3.48 -15.43 4.48
CA PRO A 78 -3.76 -16.82 4.83
C PRO A 78 -4.06 -16.95 6.32
N GLN A 79 -5.07 -17.73 6.67
CA GLN A 79 -5.45 -17.97 8.07
C GLN A 79 -4.72 -19.20 8.62
N PHE A 80 -3.49 -19.02 9.10
CA PHE A 80 -2.67 -20.12 9.61
C PHE A 80 -3.07 -20.64 11.01
N TYR A 81 -3.82 -19.86 11.80
CA TYR A 81 -4.04 -20.15 13.23
C TYR A 81 -5.52 -20.24 13.60
N ARG A 82 -6.29 -21.08 12.92
CA ARG A 82 -7.66 -21.39 13.35
C ARG A 82 -7.64 -22.28 14.58
N GLY A 83 -8.22 -21.78 15.69
CA GLY A 83 -8.56 -22.61 16.86
C GLY A 83 -7.49 -22.77 17.94
N ARG A 84 -6.31 -22.15 17.85
CA ARG A 84 -5.33 -22.16 18.94
C ARG A 84 -5.40 -20.87 19.76
N PRO A 85 -5.48 -20.94 21.10
CA PRO A 85 -5.39 -19.76 21.96
C PRO A 85 -3.96 -19.21 21.93
N LEU A 86 -3.76 -18.14 21.14
CA LEU A 86 -2.49 -17.42 21.12
C LEU A 86 -2.48 -16.33 22.21
N PRO A 87 -1.32 -16.07 22.84
CA PRO A 87 -1.14 -14.89 23.67
C PRO A 87 -1.53 -13.61 22.91
N MET A 88 -2.04 -12.61 23.61
CA MET A 88 -2.57 -11.39 22.98
C MET A 88 -1.55 -10.69 22.07
N TRP A 89 -0.27 -10.69 22.45
CA TRP A 89 0.82 -10.11 21.67
C TRP A 89 1.18 -10.88 20.38
N MET A 90 0.72 -12.13 20.27
CA MET A 90 0.86 -12.97 19.05
C MET A 90 -0.43 -13.00 18.21
N ARG A 91 -1.50 -12.32 18.62
CA ARG A 91 -2.74 -12.28 17.86
C ARG A 91 -2.59 -11.30 16.73
N GLY A 92 -2.52 -11.81 15.51
CA GLY A 92 -2.34 -10.97 14.33
C GLY A 92 -2.58 -11.73 13.04
N LYS A 93 -2.58 -10.99 11.96
CA LYS A 93 -2.69 -11.49 10.58
C LYS A 93 -1.35 -11.32 9.89
N VAL A 94 -0.90 -12.36 9.20
CA VAL A 94 0.23 -12.28 8.27
C VAL A 94 -0.34 -12.08 6.87
N ALA A 95 0.22 -11.20 6.09
CA ALA A 95 -0.16 -10.98 4.71
C ALA A 95 1.05 -10.97 3.78
N LEU A 96 0.87 -11.55 2.60
CA LEU A 96 1.70 -11.27 1.43
C LEU A 96 1.07 -10.10 0.68
N VAL A 97 1.82 -9.02 0.54
CA VAL A 97 1.35 -7.77 -0.05
C VAL A 97 2.05 -7.53 -1.37
N VAL A 98 1.27 -7.27 -2.41
CA VAL A 98 1.76 -6.85 -3.73
C VAL A 98 1.27 -5.44 -3.98
N GLU A 99 2.18 -4.55 -4.36
CA GLU A 99 1.89 -3.14 -4.64
C GLU A 99 2.33 -2.76 -6.03
N GLY A 100 1.41 -2.20 -6.82
CA GLY A 100 1.72 -1.43 -8.02
C GLY A 100 1.96 0.02 -7.63
N VAL A 101 3.06 0.59 -8.09
CA VAL A 101 3.53 1.94 -7.69
C VAL A 101 3.68 2.81 -8.92
N LYS A 102 3.10 4.02 -8.90
CA LYS A 102 3.49 5.13 -9.77
C LYS A 102 4.24 6.14 -8.91
N ALA A 103 5.47 6.44 -9.27
CA ALA A 103 6.34 7.36 -8.54
C ALA A 103 6.68 8.59 -9.37
N TRP A 104 6.88 9.72 -8.68
CA TRP A 104 7.46 10.95 -9.20
C TRP A 104 8.62 11.33 -8.28
N ILE A 105 9.76 11.62 -8.87
CA ILE A 105 11.02 11.89 -8.17
C ILE A 105 11.49 13.26 -8.58
N ASP A 106 11.59 14.15 -7.61
CA ASP A 106 12.05 15.51 -7.78
C ASP A 106 13.57 15.52 -7.66
N GLN A 107 14.22 15.58 -8.80
CA GLN A 107 15.66 15.67 -9.03
C GLN A 107 15.90 16.46 -10.33
N ASP A 108 17.12 16.67 -10.74
CA ASP A 108 17.46 17.34 -12.01
C ASP A 108 18.25 16.40 -12.93
N PRO A 109 17.67 15.94 -14.07
CA PRO A 109 16.27 16.11 -14.50
C PRO A 109 15.28 15.34 -13.63
N SER A 110 14.04 15.82 -13.51
CA SER A 110 12.99 15.13 -12.77
C SER A 110 12.63 13.82 -13.44
N ALA A 111 12.30 12.80 -12.64
CA ALA A 111 12.00 11.46 -13.10
C ALA A 111 10.59 11.01 -12.69
N SER A 112 10.00 10.14 -13.49
CA SER A 112 8.80 9.40 -13.13
C SER A 112 8.94 7.92 -13.45
N GLY A 113 8.23 7.07 -12.70
CA GLY A 113 8.41 5.63 -12.88
C GLY A 113 7.21 4.79 -12.50
N LEU A 114 7.29 3.52 -12.89
CA LEU A 114 6.37 2.46 -12.50
C LEU A 114 7.14 1.37 -11.77
N GLY A 115 6.56 0.87 -10.68
CA GLY A 115 7.19 -0.13 -9.84
C GLY A 115 6.23 -1.21 -9.38
N LEU A 116 6.83 -2.29 -8.90
CA LEU A 116 6.15 -3.39 -8.26
C LEU A 116 6.89 -3.75 -6.97
N ASN A 117 6.17 -3.80 -5.84
CA ASN A 117 6.71 -4.24 -4.57
C ASN A 117 6.07 -5.55 -4.14
N VAL A 118 6.85 -6.39 -3.46
CA VAL A 118 6.36 -7.58 -2.75
C VAL A 118 6.82 -7.46 -1.30
N LEU A 119 5.86 -7.42 -0.38
CA LEU A 119 6.10 -7.17 1.03
C LEU A 119 5.43 -8.26 1.87
N PHE A 120 6.00 -8.54 3.02
CA PHE A 120 5.33 -9.24 4.10
C PHE A 120 4.84 -8.21 5.12
N ARG A 121 3.60 -8.39 5.59
CA ARG A 121 3.00 -7.53 6.60
C ARG A 121 2.48 -8.39 7.75
N TYR A 122 2.77 -7.96 8.97
CA TYR A 122 2.15 -8.46 10.18
C TYR A 122 1.28 -7.37 10.79
N THR A 123 0.00 -7.67 11.05
CA THR A 123 -0.97 -6.73 11.62
C THR A 123 -1.49 -7.30 12.93
N TRP A 124 -1.29 -6.59 14.05
CA TRP A 124 -1.86 -6.96 15.34
C TRP A 124 -3.35 -6.64 15.38
N THR A 125 -4.17 -7.65 15.65
CA THR A 125 -5.64 -7.53 15.61
C THR A 125 -6.21 -7.55 17.03
N THR A 126 -5.93 -6.52 17.81
CA THR A 126 -6.38 -6.43 19.21
C THR A 126 -7.70 -5.71 19.38
N ASN A 127 -7.96 -4.71 18.56
CA ASN A 127 -9.19 -3.89 18.55
C ASN A 127 -9.33 -3.17 17.20
N ARG A 128 -10.10 -2.07 17.16
CA ARG A 128 -10.23 -1.24 15.94
C ARG A 128 -8.93 -0.56 15.52
N TRP A 129 -8.02 -0.29 16.45
CA TRP A 129 -6.66 0.19 16.17
C TRP A 129 -5.74 -1.00 15.97
N GLN A 130 -5.18 -1.12 14.80
CA GLN A 130 -4.38 -2.27 14.39
C GLN A 130 -2.98 -1.80 13.97
N PRO A 131 -2.02 -1.85 14.87
CA PRO A 131 -0.62 -1.61 14.52
C PRO A 131 -0.14 -2.64 13.51
N MET A 132 0.78 -2.25 12.64
CA MET A 132 1.38 -3.16 11.68
C MET A 132 2.87 -2.92 11.49
N PHE A 133 3.56 -3.98 11.12
CA PHE A 133 4.92 -3.99 10.65
C PHE A 133 4.94 -4.57 9.24
N LEU A 134 5.76 -4.02 8.37
CA LEU A 134 5.91 -4.53 7.01
C LEU A 134 7.36 -4.43 6.55
N GLY A 135 7.73 -5.31 5.64
CA GLY A 135 9.05 -5.30 5.04
C GLY A 135 9.12 -6.15 3.79
N GLY A 136 10.00 -5.78 2.88
CA GLY A 136 10.21 -6.50 1.63
C GLY A 136 10.97 -5.65 0.63
N ALA A 137 10.75 -5.93 -0.65
CA ALA A 137 11.47 -5.25 -1.71
C ALA A 137 10.64 -5.18 -2.99
N GLY A 138 11.07 -4.31 -3.90
CA GLY A 138 10.49 -4.16 -5.22
C GLY A 138 11.49 -3.75 -6.27
N ILE A 139 10.95 -3.41 -7.41
CA ILE A 139 11.66 -2.83 -8.54
C ILE A 139 10.91 -1.58 -8.99
N LEU A 140 11.65 -0.56 -9.39
CA LEU A 140 11.13 0.68 -9.97
C LEU A 140 11.86 0.96 -11.29
N TYR A 141 11.09 1.11 -12.37
CA TYR A 141 11.58 1.54 -13.66
C TYR A 141 11.19 3.00 -13.86
N THR A 142 12.18 3.83 -14.18
CA THR A 142 12.03 5.27 -14.37
C THR A 142 12.35 5.68 -15.80
N ASP A 143 11.74 6.77 -16.26
CA ASP A 143 12.02 7.39 -17.56
C ASP A 143 13.42 8.05 -17.61
N GLU A 144 13.87 8.61 -16.49
CA GLU A 144 15.21 9.18 -16.32
C GLU A 144 16.03 8.37 -15.32
N GLN A 145 17.36 8.53 -15.37
CA GLN A 145 18.28 7.87 -14.43
C GLN A 145 18.06 8.37 -12.99
N VAL A 146 18.01 7.45 -12.04
CA VAL A 146 17.79 7.74 -10.63
C VAL A 146 18.79 6.97 -9.75
N PRO A 147 19.71 7.65 -9.06
CA PRO A 147 20.04 9.09 -9.19
C PRO A 147 20.56 9.44 -10.58
N PRO A 148 20.68 10.74 -10.92
CA PRO A 148 21.28 11.16 -12.19
C PRO A 148 22.67 10.56 -12.40
N GLY A 149 22.92 10.04 -13.60
CA GLY A 149 24.17 9.36 -13.95
C GLY A 149 24.18 7.85 -13.68
N GLU A 150 23.14 7.29 -13.06
CA GLU A 150 23.06 5.87 -12.70
C GLU A 150 22.17 5.06 -13.67
N THR A 151 21.11 4.42 -13.18
CA THR A 151 20.26 3.57 -14.01
C THR A 151 18.80 3.98 -13.97
N THR A 152 18.03 3.55 -14.97
CA THR A 152 16.56 3.66 -14.99
C THR A 152 15.87 2.47 -14.31
N ARG A 153 16.65 1.50 -13.79
CA ARG A 153 16.13 0.33 -13.05
C ARG A 153 16.69 0.33 -11.65
N ASN A 154 15.78 0.45 -10.69
CA ASN A 154 16.14 0.50 -9.27
C ASN A 154 15.48 -0.64 -8.50
N PHE A 155 16.24 -1.25 -7.62
CA PHE A 155 15.76 -2.15 -6.60
C PHE A 155 15.33 -1.35 -5.37
N THR A 156 14.21 -1.71 -4.77
CA THR A 156 13.56 -0.90 -3.74
C THR A 156 13.27 -1.69 -2.46
N PRO A 157 14.30 -2.10 -1.69
CA PRO A 157 14.07 -2.69 -0.38
C PRO A 157 13.47 -1.64 0.57
N GLN A 158 12.53 -2.09 1.41
CA GLN A 158 11.82 -1.22 2.32
C GLN A 158 11.36 -1.95 3.57
N VAL A 159 11.27 -1.20 4.67
CA VAL A 159 10.76 -1.65 5.95
C VAL A 159 9.94 -0.55 6.57
N GLY A 160 8.88 -0.88 7.26
CA GLY A 160 8.00 0.14 7.82
C GLY A 160 7.15 -0.32 8.99
N LEU A 161 6.57 0.68 9.62
CA LEU A 161 5.57 0.55 10.67
C LEU A 161 4.32 1.30 10.24
N GLY A 162 3.17 0.83 10.65
CA GLY A 162 1.92 1.49 10.35
C GLY A 162 0.88 1.30 11.45
N LEU A 163 -0.17 2.06 11.30
CA LEU A 163 -1.35 1.98 12.15
C LEU A 163 -2.57 2.13 11.26
N GLN A 164 -3.48 1.18 11.32
CA GLN A 164 -4.78 1.28 10.67
C GLN A 164 -5.91 1.29 11.68
N TYR A 165 -7.01 1.94 11.32
CA TYR A 165 -8.24 2.01 12.09
C TYR A 165 -9.38 1.41 11.29
N LEU A 166 -10.05 0.40 11.85
CA LEU A 166 -11.24 -0.20 11.24
C LEU A 166 -12.42 0.75 11.41
N VAL A 167 -12.82 1.40 10.34
CA VAL A 167 -14.03 2.25 10.28
C VAL A 167 -15.26 1.35 10.30
N GLN A 168 -15.21 0.26 9.55
CA GLN A 168 -16.18 -0.83 9.49
C GLN A 168 -15.42 -2.16 9.52
N ASP A 169 -16.11 -3.28 9.65
CA ASP A 169 -15.46 -4.60 9.75
C ASP A 169 -14.60 -4.94 8.52
N GLU A 170 -14.95 -4.39 7.36
CA GLU A 170 -14.25 -4.63 6.10
C GLU A 170 -13.46 -3.40 5.60
N LEU A 171 -13.66 -2.21 6.20
CA LEU A 171 -13.07 -0.96 5.73
C LEU A 171 -12.10 -0.39 6.77
N ALA A 172 -10.87 -0.19 6.39
CA ALA A 172 -9.86 0.46 7.21
C ALA A 172 -9.29 1.72 6.53
N ILE A 173 -8.93 2.70 7.37
CA ILE A 173 -8.09 3.83 7.00
C ILE A 173 -6.79 3.73 7.78
N GLY A 174 -5.68 4.14 7.21
CA GLY A 174 -4.41 3.98 7.91
C GLY A 174 -3.30 4.88 7.41
N GLY A 175 -2.24 4.91 8.21
CA GLY A 175 -0.99 5.57 7.89
C GLY A 175 0.18 4.61 8.09
N GLU A 176 1.21 4.81 7.29
CA GLU A 176 2.44 4.03 7.36
C GLU A 176 3.64 4.98 7.31
N TYR A 177 4.68 4.63 8.02
CA TYR A 177 6.03 5.17 7.83
C TYR A 177 6.90 4.07 7.25
N ARG A 178 7.66 4.38 6.19
CA ARG A 178 8.60 3.44 5.58
C ARG A 178 9.98 4.07 5.43
N PHE A 179 10.98 3.31 5.81
CA PHE A 179 12.33 3.50 5.30
C PHE A 179 12.44 2.75 3.97
N HIS A 180 12.76 3.48 2.93
CA HIS A 180 12.78 3.01 1.55
C HIS A 180 14.13 3.34 0.93
N HIS A 181 14.76 2.35 0.32
CA HIS A 181 16.06 2.49 -0.33
C HIS A 181 15.92 2.22 -1.82
N LEU A 182 16.49 3.08 -2.66
CA LEU A 182 16.63 2.85 -4.08
C LEU A 182 18.09 2.58 -4.39
N SER A 183 18.38 1.53 -5.16
CA SER A 183 19.74 1.23 -5.60
C SER A 183 19.73 0.42 -6.90
N ASN A 184 20.80 0.52 -7.67
CA ASN A 184 21.01 -0.24 -8.89
C ASN A 184 21.63 -1.64 -8.65
N LYS A 185 21.82 -2.05 -7.39
CA LYS A 185 22.49 -3.31 -7.01
C LYS A 185 23.93 -3.47 -7.56
N GLY A 186 24.63 -2.38 -7.83
CA GLY A 186 25.97 -2.44 -8.40
C GLY A 186 25.97 -2.69 -9.92
N ALA A 187 24.92 -2.33 -10.63
CA ALA A 187 24.87 -2.39 -12.09
C ALA A 187 25.80 -1.35 -12.76
N THR A 188 26.21 -0.34 -12.01
CA THR A 188 27.24 0.65 -12.38
C THR A 188 28.38 0.60 -11.36
N GLU A 189 29.56 1.12 -11.71
CA GLU A 189 30.72 1.18 -10.82
C GLU A 189 30.44 1.99 -9.55
N THR A 190 29.62 3.03 -9.69
CA THR A 190 29.11 3.82 -8.58
C THR A 190 27.69 3.33 -8.26
N ASN A 191 27.36 3.18 -6.99
CA ASN A 191 26.02 2.85 -6.54
C ASN A 191 25.68 3.68 -5.30
N PRO A 192 25.52 5.00 -5.44
CA PRO A 192 25.31 5.88 -4.31
C PRO A 192 23.99 5.58 -3.57
N GLY A 193 22.98 5.06 -4.28
CA GLY A 193 21.68 4.78 -3.73
C GLY A 193 20.97 6.02 -3.16
N ILE A 194 19.68 5.91 -2.95
CA ILE A 194 18.87 6.95 -2.29
C ILE A 194 18.16 6.32 -1.11
N ASN A 195 18.37 6.84 0.09
CA ASN A 195 17.57 6.49 1.26
C ASN A 195 16.48 7.53 1.47
N THR A 196 15.24 7.07 1.55
CA THR A 196 14.05 7.92 1.65
C THR A 196 13.23 7.52 2.85
N HIS A 197 12.68 8.50 3.53
CA HIS A 197 11.69 8.35 4.58
C HIS A 197 10.32 8.71 4.00
N LEU A 198 9.44 7.71 3.86
CA LEU A 198 8.13 7.88 3.27
C LEU A 198 7.06 7.89 4.35
N ILE A 199 6.11 8.81 4.24
CA ILE A 199 4.85 8.81 4.99
C ILE A 199 3.74 8.47 4.01
N LEU A 200 2.91 7.52 4.36
CA LEU A 200 1.83 7.02 3.50
C LEU A 200 0.50 7.13 4.24
N PHE A 201 -0.55 7.46 3.50
CA PHE A 201 -1.93 7.40 3.98
C PHE A 201 -2.79 6.68 2.96
N GLY A 202 -3.73 5.89 3.44
CA GLY A 202 -4.55 5.12 2.53
C GLY A 202 -5.79 4.51 3.15
N VAL A 203 -6.51 3.83 2.29
CA VAL A 203 -7.74 3.10 2.58
C VAL A 203 -7.57 1.68 2.09
N SER A 204 -8.08 0.72 2.84
CA SER A 204 -8.11 -0.68 2.44
C SER A 204 -9.45 -1.32 2.74
N TRP A 205 -9.81 -2.31 1.94
CA TRP A 205 -11.03 -3.08 2.04
C TRP A 205 -10.71 -4.57 2.02
N ASP A 206 -11.12 -5.27 3.07
CA ASP A 206 -11.03 -6.73 3.22
C ASP A 206 -12.25 -7.40 2.56
N ARG A 207 -12.03 -8.49 1.79
CA ARG A 207 -13.06 -9.28 1.15
C ARG A 207 -12.92 -10.76 1.43
#